data_7f30352d3aa9c1d873dcf54609cdb23f
#
_entry.id   7f30352d3aa9c1d873dcf54609cdb23f
#
_cell.length_a   1.000
_cell.length_b   1.000
_cell.length_c   1.000
_cell.angle_alpha   90.00
_cell.angle_beta   90.00
_cell.angle_gamma   90.00
#
_symmetry.space_group_name_H-M   'P 1'
#
loop_
_entity.id
_entity.type
_entity.pdbx_description
1 polymer ?
#
loop_
_entity_poly.entity_id
_entity_poly.type
_entity_poly.pdbx_seq_one_letter_code
_entity_poly.pdbx_strand_id
1 'polypeptide(L)'
;MIVVKTREEIELMRESALVVSRTLGVLAKEVKPGVTTLYLDKLAEDYIRSQGAIPGFLGLYDFPNTLCMSPNAQVVHGIPNDKPLENGDIISIDCGAFKNGFYGDHAYTFEVGEVNSDIQKLLKITKESLYLGIREFKIGNRVGDVGYAIQNHCEKHGYGVVRELVGHGLGRKMHEAPEMPNYGRRGRGKKLIEGMVVAIEPMINLGTHRTNHLSDGWTILTKDGKPSAHFEHDVAIVDGKPELLSTFKYIDEALGIVRNDEHEFRQIPLLV
;
A
#
# COMPACT_ATOMS: atom_id res chain seq x y z
N MET A 1 1.11 -4.03 22.54
CA MET A 1 -0.35 -4.19 22.85
C MET A 1 -1.11 -3.62 21.66
N ILE A 2 -2.20 -4.25 21.20
CA ILE A 2 -3.04 -3.70 20.14
C ILE A 2 -3.82 -2.51 20.71
N VAL A 3 -3.80 -1.38 19.99
CA VAL A 3 -4.54 -0.18 20.36
C VAL A 3 -5.80 -0.14 19.51
N VAL A 4 -6.97 -0.29 20.14
CA VAL A 4 -8.26 -0.12 19.46
C VAL A 4 -8.65 1.35 19.44
N LYS A 5 -9.29 1.77 18.36
CA LYS A 5 -9.73 3.14 18.12
C LYS A 5 -11.23 3.26 18.35
N THR A 6 -11.67 4.40 18.87
CA THR A 6 -13.10 4.75 18.91
C THR A 6 -13.59 5.10 17.50
N ARG A 7 -14.89 5.20 17.30
CA ARG A 7 -15.45 5.63 16.01
C ARG A 7 -15.01 7.03 15.64
N GLU A 8 -14.94 7.94 16.60
CA GLU A 8 -14.47 9.31 16.41
C GLU A 8 -13.00 9.34 15.99
N GLU A 9 -12.15 8.49 16.61
CA GLU A 9 -10.74 8.37 16.21
C GLU A 9 -10.59 7.78 14.81
N ILE A 10 -11.41 6.80 14.42
CA ILE A 10 -11.43 6.22 13.07
C ILE A 10 -11.78 7.29 12.04
N GLU A 11 -12.74 8.18 12.32
CA GLU A 11 -13.07 9.30 11.40
C GLU A 11 -11.90 10.29 11.27
N LEU A 12 -11.18 10.61 12.35
CA LEU A 12 -9.97 11.42 12.26
C LEU A 12 -8.86 10.73 11.44
N MET A 13 -8.72 9.41 11.56
CA MET A 13 -7.79 8.61 10.75
C MET A 13 -8.22 8.60 9.28
N ARG A 14 -9.51 8.51 9.00
CA ARG A 14 -10.05 8.64 7.62
C ARG A 14 -9.67 9.96 6.97
N GLU A 15 -9.72 11.08 7.72
CA GLU A 15 -9.27 12.37 7.18
C GLU A 15 -7.79 12.33 6.75
N SER A 16 -6.92 11.69 7.54
CA SER A 16 -5.50 11.51 7.20
C SER A 16 -5.32 10.61 5.97
N ALA A 17 -5.99 9.45 5.94
CA ALA A 17 -5.97 8.52 4.83
C ALA A 17 -6.48 9.15 3.52
N LEU A 18 -7.51 10.02 3.59
CA LEU A 18 -8.01 10.74 2.42
C LEU A 18 -7.07 11.84 1.94
N VAL A 19 -6.24 12.44 2.80
CA VAL A 19 -5.16 13.32 2.35
C VAL A 19 -4.18 12.53 1.50
N VAL A 20 -3.76 11.35 1.95
CA VAL A 20 -2.86 10.47 1.20
C VAL A 20 -3.50 10.03 -0.12
N SER A 21 -4.74 9.57 -0.10
CA SER A 21 -5.48 9.15 -1.30
C SER A 21 -5.56 10.25 -2.36
N ARG A 22 -5.82 11.50 -1.95
CA ARG A 22 -5.83 12.66 -2.86
C ARG A 22 -4.43 12.99 -3.36
N THR A 23 -3.40 12.87 -2.52
CA THR A 23 -2.00 13.06 -2.90
C THR A 23 -1.63 12.10 -4.04
N LEU A 24 -1.93 10.81 -3.89
CA LEU A 24 -1.70 9.82 -4.95
C LEU A 24 -2.50 10.15 -6.22
N GLY A 25 -3.72 10.68 -6.11
CA GLY A 25 -4.51 11.16 -7.25
C GLY A 25 -3.87 12.37 -7.97
N VAL A 26 -3.21 13.26 -7.24
CA VAL A 26 -2.41 14.36 -7.84
C VAL A 26 -1.20 13.80 -8.58
N LEU A 27 -0.47 12.87 -7.96
CA LEU A 27 0.71 12.23 -8.56
C LEU A 27 0.36 11.41 -9.81
N ALA A 28 -0.80 10.74 -9.82
CA ALA A 28 -1.28 9.94 -10.95
C ALA A 28 -1.33 10.72 -12.27
N LYS A 29 -1.58 12.04 -12.22
CA LYS A 29 -1.61 12.93 -13.41
C LYS A 29 -0.21 13.22 -13.96
N GLU A 30 0.81 13.08 -13.13
CA GLU A 30 2.19 13.47 -13.44
C GLU A 30 3.11 12.27 -13.69
N VAL A 31 2.72 11.06 -13.29
CA VAL A 31 3.49 9.84 -13.56
C VAL A 31 3.49 9.55 -15.07
N LYS A 32 4.64 9.80 -15.71
CA LYS A 32 4.86 9.60 -17.15
C LYS A 32 6.35 9.47 -17.46
N PRO A 33 6.74 8.95 -18.63
CA PRO A 33 8.14 8.93 -19.04
C PRO A 33 8.77 10.32 -19.01
N GLY A 34 10.01 10.40 -18.51
CA GLY A 34 10.79 11.63 -18.39
C GLY A 34 10.62 12.37 -17.06
N VAL A 35 9.67 12.01 -16.22
CA VAL A 35 9.49 12.61 -14.87
C VAL A 35 10.47 11.96 -13.89
N THR A 36 11.04 12.74 -12.98
CA THR A 36 11.90 12.24 -11.90
C THR A 36 11.10 11.95 -10.64
N THR A 37 11.54 10.96 -9.87
CA THR A 37 10.90 10.64 -8.59
C THR A 37 11.07 11.78 -7.57
N LEU A 38 12.17 12.54 -7.67
CA LEU A 38 12.40 13.72 -6.81
C LEU A 38 11.38 14.85 -7.08
N TYR A 39 10.98 15.05 -8.35
CA TYR A 39 9.91 16.00 -8.69
C TYR A 39 8.57 15.57 -8.09
N LEU A 40 8.23 14.29 -8.18
CA LEU A 40 6.98 13.75 -7.63
C LEU A 40 6.97 13.83 -6.09
N ASP A 41 8.11 13.59 -5.45
CA ASP A 41 8.29 13.73 -3.99
C ASP A 41 7.99 15.17 -3.53
N LYS A 42 8.58 16.15 -4.22
CA LYS A 42 8.34 17.57 -3.91
C LYS A 42 6.88 17.97 -4.12
N LEU A 43 6.25 17.51 -5.19
CA LEU A 43 4.84 17.75 -5.47
C LEU A 43 3.93 17.18 -4.37
N ALA A 44 4.24 15.97 -3.89
CA ALA A 44 3.51 15.34 -2.79
C ALA A 44 3.67 16.14 -1.48
N GLU A 45 4.89 16.56 -1.14
CA GLU A 45 5.14 17.36 0.05
C GLU A 45 4.31 18.65 0.04
N ASP A 46 4.37 19.39 -1.07
CA ASP A 46 3.64 20.65 -1.22
C ASP A 46 2.12 20.43 -1.11
N TYR A 47 1.61 19.38 -1.74
CA TYR A 47 0.20 19.06 -1.66
C TYR A 47 -0.23 18.66 -0.23
N ILE A 48 0.48 17.74 0.43
CA ILE A 48 0.17 17.31 1.81
C ILE A 48 0.14 18.52 2.75
N ARG A 49 1.14 19.40 2.66
CA ARG A 49 1.20 20.61 3.49
C ARG A 49 0.05 21.58 3.18
N SER A 50 -0.37 21.71 1.91
CA SER A 50 -1.52 22.52 1.52
C SER A 50 -2.84 22.02 2.11
N GLN A 51 -2.92 20.74 2.46
CA GLN A 51 -4.09 20.13 3.12
C GLN A 51 -4.07 20.27 4.65
N GLY A 52 -3.12 21.04 5.20
CA GLY A 52 -2.95 21.21 6.65
C GLY A 52 -2.48 19.92 7.34
N ALA A 53 -1.77 19.06 6.61
CA ALA A 53 -1.18 17.83 7.11
C ALA A 53 0.36 17.91 7.08
N ILE A 54 1.01 16.95 7.74
CA ILE A 54 2.47 16.81 7.77
C ILE A 54 2.82 15.54 6.97
N PRO A 55 3.85 15.56 6.08
CA PRO A 55 4.37 14.34 5.45
C PRO A 55 4.73 13.29 6.50
N GLY A 56 4.18 12.07 6.35
CA GLY A 56 4.26 11.05 7.38
C GLY A 56 5.60 10.33 7.46
N PHE A 57 6.33 10.25 6.33
CA PHE A 57 7.60 9.54 6.25
C PHE A 57 8.83 10.44 6.41
N LEU A 58 8.71 11.73 6.07
CA LEU A 58 9.83 12.67 6.14
C LEU A 58 10.36 12.78 7.58
N GLY A 59 11.58 12.29 7.80
CA GLY A 59 12.23 12.24 9.12
C GLY A 59 11.81 11.06 10.00
N LEU A 60 10.86 10.22 9.57
CA LEU A 60 10.49 9.01 10.30
C LEU A 60 11.63 7.99 10.21
N TYR A 61 12.19 7.62 11.37
CA TYR A 61 13.40 6.76 11.45
C TYR A 61 14.57 7.26 10.58
N ASP A 62 14.66 8.59 10.41
CA ASP A 62 15.65 9.27 9.55
C ASP A 62 15.44 9.07 8.04
N PHE A 63 14.25 8.66 7.58
CA PHE A 63 13.94 8.60 6.15
C PHE A 63 13.99 10.02 5.54
N PRO A 64 14.73 10.23 4.43
CA PRO A 64 15.07 11.58 3.98
C PRO A 64 13.98 12.31 3.19
N ASN A 65 12.92 11.61 2.74
CA ASN A 65 11.94 12.12 1.77
C ASN A 65 10.49 11.99 2.25
N THR A 66 9.59 12.60 1.51
CA THR A 66 8.13 12.55 1.75
C THR A 66 7.51 11.23 1.31
N LEU A 67 8.01 10.66 0.21
CA LEU A 67 7.51 9.43 -0.41
C LEU A 67 8.56 8.34 -0.43
N CYS A 68 8.12 7.08 -0.30
CA CYS A 68 8.89 5.93 -0.77
C CYS A 68 8.57 5.72 -2.26
N MET A 69 9.60 5.75 -3.11
CA MET A 69 9.49 5.70 -4.57
C MET A 69 10.28 4.51 -5.10
N SER A 70 9.59 3.44 -5.44
CA SER A 70 10.20 2.13 -5.72
C SER A 70 9.92 1.67 -7.16
N PRO A 71 10.79 2.01 -8.14
CA PRO A 71 10.63 1.58 -9.53
C PRO A 71 11.06 0.13 -9.73
N ASN A 72 10.33 -0.59 -10.58
CA ASN A 72 10.63 -1.91 -11.14
C ASN A 72 10.97 -2.98 -10.09
N ALA A 73 12.25 -3.35 -9.97
CA ALA A 73 12.73 -4.37 -9.03
C ALA A 73 12.82 -3.87 -7.57
N GLN A 74 12.60 -2.59 -7.33
CA GLN A 74 12.48 -2.08 -5.96
C GLN A 74 11.12 -2.47 -5.39
N VAL A 75 11.15 -3.14 -4.25
CA VAL A 75 9.95 -3.61 -3.56
C VAL A 75 9.29 -2.44 -2.83
N VAL A 76 10.03 -1.83 -1.90
CA VAL A 76 9.61 -0.67 -1.08
C VAL A 76 10.81 0.16 -0.63
N HIS A 77 10.55 1.29 0.03
CA HIS A 77 11.49 2.20 0.66
C HIS A 77 12.53 2.79 -0.30
N GLY A 78 12.24 2.80 -1.60
CA GLY A 78 13.10 3.48 -2.56
C GLY A 78 13.19 4.97 -2.27
N ILE A 79 14.42 5.52 -2.30
CA ILE A 79 14.67 6.95 -2.07
C ILE A 79 14.46 7.71 -3.39
N PRO A 80 13.62 8.77 -3.41
CA PRO A 80 13.47 9.66 -4.55
C PRO A 80 14.80 10.21 -5.07
N ASN A 81 14.96 10.27 -6.38
CA ASN A 81 16.18 10.74 -7.03
C ASN A 81 15.89 11.47 -8.36
N ASP A 82 16.92 11.94 -9.03
CA ASP A 82 16.84 12.70 -10.27
C ASP A 82 16.85 11.85 -11.56
N LYS A 83 16.86 10.51 -11.43
CA LYS A 83 16.77 9.62 -12.59
C LYS A 83 15.36 9.69 -13.18
N PRO A 84 15.18 10.02 -14.47
CA PRO A 84 13.87 10.01 -15.12
C PRO A 84 13.29 8.60 -15.20
N LEU A 85 11.99 8.50 -15.03
CA LEU A 85 11.23 7.29 -15.33
C LEU A 85 11.20 7.05 -16.85
N GLU A 86 11.26 5.79 -17.25
CA GLU A 86 11.30 5.38 -18.66
C GLU A 86 9.96 4.74 -19.06
N ASN A 87 9.64 4.74 -20.36
CA ASN A 87 8.49 4.02 -20.88
C ASN A 87 8.64 2.51 -20.64
N GLY A 88 7.63 1.88 -20.06
CA GLY A 88 7.65 0.47 -19.67
C GLY A 88 8.05 0.22 -18.22
N ASP A 89 8.47 1.24 -17.47
CA ASP A 89 8.66 1.13 -16.02
C ASP A 89 7.33 0.95 -15.30
N ILE A 90 7.39 0.39 -14.11
CA ILE A 90 6.36 0.55 -13.08
C ILE A 90 6.98 1.23 -11.87
N ILE A 91 6.17 1.95 -11.11
CA ILE A 91 6.63 2.60 -9.89
C ILE A 91 5.62 2.44 -8.77
N SER A 92 6.04 1.79 -7.69
CA SER A 92 5.29 1.79 -6.44
C SER A 92 5.56 3.10 -5.71
N ILE A 93 4.49 3.87 -5.48
CA ILE A 93 4.53 5.11 -4.71
C ILE A 93 3.77 4.85 -3.41
N ASP A 94 4.49 4.98 -2.32
CA ASP A 94 3.98 4.82 -0.96
C ASP A 94 4.09 6.17 -0.24
N CYS A 95 3.00 6.56 0.41
CA CYS A 95 2.78 7.91 0.93
C CYS A 95 2.07 7.87 2.27
N GLY A 96 2.68 8.51 3.27
CA GLY A 96 2.06 8.73 4.57
C GLY A 96 1.75 10.19 4.86
N ALA A 97 0.69 10.45 5.62
CA ALA A 97 0.36 11.79 6.12
C ALA A 97 -0.06 11.75 7.59
N PHE A 98 0.31 12.78 8.33
CA PHE A 98 -0.11 12.96 9.72
C PHE A 98 -1.02 14.19 9.84
N LYS A 99 -2.23 13.98 10.30
CA LYS A 99 -3.24 15.01 10.50
C LYS A 99 -4.11 14.69 11.72
N ASN A 100 -4.55 15.71 12.46
CA ASN A 100 -5.44 15.56 13.62
C ASN A 100 -4.95 14.56 14.69
N GLY A 101 -3.62 14.37 14.79
CA GLY A 101 -3.02 13.45 15.77
C GLY A 101 -2.97 11.99 15.33
N PHE A 102 -3.26 11.68 14.06
CA PHE A 102 -3.25 10.32 13.50
C PHE A 102 -2.53 10.27 12.14
N TYR A 103 -1.94 9.11 11.87
CA TYR A 103 -1.37 8.78 10.57
C TYR A 103 -2.43 8.20 9.62
N GLY A 104 -2.25 8.46 8.33
CA GLY A 104 -2.83 7.72 7.21
C GLY A 104 -1.69 7.23 6.34
N ASP A 105 -1.87 6.05 5.75
CA ASP A 105 -0.90 5.34 4.93
C ASP A 105 -1.54 4.74 3.68
N HIS A 106 -0.86 4.77 2.53
CA HIS A 106 -1.47 4.26 1.31
C HIS A 106 -0.46 4.16 0.16
N ALA A 107 -0.46 3.02 -0.53
CA ALA A 107 0.43 2.79 -1.65
C ALA A 107 -0.30 2.34 -2.92
N TYR A 108 0.27 2.71 -4.07
CA TYR A 108 -0.19 2.31 -5.38
C TYR A 108 0.97 2.11 -6.35
N THR A 109 0.92 1.07 -7.18
CA THR A 109 1.88 0.86 -8.26
C THR A 109 1.32 1.37 -9.58
N PHE A 110 1.98 2.37 -10.15
CA PHE A 110 1.63 3.02 -11.42
C PHE A 110 2.40 2.40 -12.59
N GLU A 111 1.74 2.31 -13.73
CA GLU A 111 2.38 2.08 -15.02
C GLU A 111 2.98 3.39 -15.55
N VAL A 112 4.17 3.35 -16.14
CA VAL A 112 4.84 4.50 -16.76
C VAL A 112 4.84 4.31 -18.26
N GLY A 113 3.91 4.95 -18.95
CA GLY A 113 3.67 4.71 -20.37
C GLY A 113 3.08 3.32 -20.64
N GLU A 114 3.60 2.62 -21.65
CA GLU A 114 3.10 1.30 -22.03
C GLU A 114 3.93 0.19 -21.39
N VAL A 115 3.32 -0.66 -20.58
CA VAL A 115 3.93 -1.82 -19.96
C VAL A 115 3.48 -3.13 -20.65
N ASN A 116 4.29 -4.17 -20.54
CA ASN A 116 3.95 -5.47 -21.12
C ASN A 116 2.85 -6.21 -20.32
N SER A 117 2.25 -7.23 -20.94
CA SER A 117 1.14 -7.99 -20.37
C SER A 117 1.46 -8.73 -19.06
N ASP A 118 2.72 -9.16 -18.86
CA ASP A 118 3.12 -9.83 -17.64
C ASP A 118 3.11 -8.86 -16.45
N ILE A 119 3.54 -7.62 -16.70
CA ILE A 119 3.47 -6.52 -15.72
C ILE A 119 2.01 -6.17 -15.42
N GLN A 120 1.17 -5.96 -16.43
CA GLN A 120 -0.26 -5.69 -16.22
C GLN A 120 -0.93 -6.77 -15.39
N LYS A 121 -0.59 -8.04 -15.65
CA LYS A 121 -1.09 -9.17 -14.87
C LYS A 121 -0.57 -9.14 -13.42
N LEU A 122 0.71 -8.82 -13.20
CA LEU A 122 1.26 -8.66 -11.85
C LEU A 122 0.50 -7.61 -11.06
N LEU A 123 0.31 -6.41 -11.63
CA LEU A 123 -0.41 -5.31 -10.98
C LEU A 123 -1.85 -5.72 -10.63
N LYS A 124 -2.56 -6.32 -11.59
CA LYS A 124 -3.92 -6.81 -11.38
C LYS A 124 -4.01 -7.82 -10.25
N ILE A 125 -3.19 -8.87 -10.27
CA ILE A 125 -3.21 -9.94 -9.24
C ILE A 125 -2.82 -9.41 -7.86
N THR A 126 -1.85 -8.48 -7.79
CA THR A 126 -1.47 -7.84 -6.53
C THR A 126 -2.64 -7.03 -5.96
N LYS A 127 -3.28 -6.19 -6.78
CA LYS A 127 -4.46 -5.41 -6.36
C LYS A 127 -5.63 -6.31 -5.93
N GLU A 128 -5.92 -7.36 -6.67
CA GLU A 128 -6.93 -8.37 -6.30
C GLU A 128 -6.61 -9.01 -4.95
N SER A 129 -5.33 -9.35 -4.70
CA SER A 129 -4.91 -9.98 -3.45
C SER A 129 -5.13 -9.07 -2.24
N LEU A 130 -4.93 -7.75 -2.39
CA LEU A 130 -5.24 -6.74 -1.37
C LEU A 130 -6.71 -6.83 -0.96
N TYR A 131 -7.63 -6.78 -1.91
CA TYR A 131 -9.07 -6.83 -1.59
C TYR A 131 -9.51 -8.20 -1.03
N LEU A 132 -8.87 -9.31 -1.44
CA LEU A 132 -9.11 -10.60 -0.84
C LEU A 132 -8.66 -10.63 0.63
N GLY A 133 -7.52 -10.04 0.95
CA GLY A 133 -7.04 -9.85 2.32
C GLY A 133 -8.00 -9.00 3.16
N ILE A 134 -8.43 -7.86 2.62
CA ILE A 134 -9.37 -6.94 3.28
C ILE A 134 -10.69 -7.64 3.63
N ARG A 135 -11.22 -8.49 2.76
CA ARG A 135 -12.45 -9.27 3.04
C ARG A 135 -12.34 -10.21 4.25
N GLU A 136 -11.13 -10.69 4.52
CA GLU A 136 -10.87 -11.53 5.68
C GLU A 136 -10.58 -10.71 6.95
N PHE A 137 -10.39 -9.38 6.85
CA PHE A 137 -10.17 -8.49 7.99
C PHE A 137 -11.49 -8.15 8.69
N LYS A 138 -12.05 -9.12 9.43
CA LYS A 138 -13.35 -9.03 10.11
C LYS A 138 -13.36 -9.78 11.44
N ILE A 139 -14.34 -9.48 12.31
CA ILE A 139 -14.53 -10.23 13.56
C ILE A 139 -14.78 -11.71 13.26
N GLY A 140 -14.20 -12.57 14.09
CA GLY A 140 -14.22 -14.03 13.95
C GLY A 140 -12.95 -14.59 13.31
N ASN A 141 -12.27 -13.80 12.48
CA ASN A 141 -11.02 -14.16 11.83
C ASN A 141 -9.78 -13.75 12.67
N ARG A 142 -8.63 -14.11 12.16
CA ARG A 142 -7.30 -13.81 12.71
C ARG A 142 -6.40 -13.23 11.63
N VAL A 143 -5.31 -12.60 12.02
CA VAL A 143 -4.29 -12.05 11.12
C VAL A 143 -3.84 -13.07 10.05
N GLY A 144 -3.68 -14.35 10.42
CA GLY A 144 -3.28 -15.40 9.48
C GLY A 144 -4.32 -15.73 8.41
N ASP A 145 -5.60 -15.38 8.61
CA ASP A 145 -6.64 -15.56 7.58
C ASP A 145 -6.47 -14.51 6.47
N VAL A 146 -6.12 -13.27 6.84
CA VAL A 146 -5.80 -12.18 5.91
C VAL A 146 -4.58 -12.55 5.05
N GLY A 147 -3.47 -12.88 5.71
CA GLY A 147 -2.23 -13.26 4.99
C GLY A 147 -2.41 -14.51 4.12
N TYR A 148 -3.18 -15.50 4.57
CA TYR A 148 -3.48 -16.68 3.77
C TYR A 148 -4.25 -16.33 2.48
N ALA A 149 -5.23 -15.43 2.56
CA ALA A 149 -6.01 -15.02 1.39
C ALA A 149 -5.12 -14.36 0.33
N ILE A 150 -4.25 -13.44 0.75
CA ILE A 150 -3.27 -12.78 -0.11
C ILE A 150 -2.31 -13.80 -0.74
N GLN A 151 -1.64 -14.59 0.10
CA GLN A 151 -0.64 -15.56 -0.32
C GLN A 151 -1.21 -16.58 -1.29
N ASN A 152 -2.34 -17.21 -0.94
CA ASN A 152 -2.93 -18.26 -1.77
C ASN A 152 -3.34 -17.72 -3.16
N HIS A 153 -3.82 -16.47 -3.26
CA HIS A 153 -4.14 -15.87 -4.55
C HIS A 153 -2.89 -15.65 -5.39
N CYS A 154 -1.87 -15.00 -4.86
CA CYS A 154 -0.65 -14.67 -5.59
C CYS A 154 0.17 -15.91 -5.99
N GLU A 155 0.36 -16.86 -5.07
CA GLU A 155 1.15 -18.07 -5.34
C GLU A 155 0.48 -19.00 -6.37
N LYS A 156 -0.86 -19.03 -6.47
CA LYS A 156 -1.58 -19.74 -7.55
C LYS A 156 -1.26 -19.18 -8.94
N HIS A 157 -0.86 -17.91 -9.03
CA HIS A 157 -0.42 -17.25 -10.26
C HIS A 157 1.09 -17.32 -10.48
N GLY A 158 1.83 -18.01 -9.58
CA GLY A 158 3.27 -18.19 -9.68
C GLY A 158 4.10 -17.02 -9.18
N TYR A 159 3.49 -16.07 -8.45
CA TYR A 159 4.16 -14.89 -7.91
C TYR A 159 4.73 -15.10 -6.51
N GLY A 160 5.82 -14.41 -6.20
CA GLY A 160 6.47 -14.43 -4.89
C GLY A 160 5.83 -13.42 -3.93
N VAL A 161 5.37 -13.88 -2.77
CA VAL A 161 4.85 -13.00 -1.70
C VAL A 161 6.00 -12.67 -0.77
N VAL A 162 6.35 -11.38 -0.64
CA VAL A 162 7.42 -10.89 0.25
C VAL A 162 7.11 -11.25 1.70
N ARG A 163 8.14 -11.67 2.46
CA ARG A 163 7.98 -12.18 3.83
C ARG A 163 8.73 -11.36 4.88
N GLU A 164 9.75 -10.65 4.46
CA GLU A 164 10.62 -9.84 5.31
C GLU A 164 9.96 -8.51 5.74
N LEU A 165 8.92 -8.10 5.00
CA LEU A 165 8.15 -6.89 5.20
C LEU A 165 6.68 -7.25 5.33
N VAL A 166 5.98 -6.53 6.19
CA VAL A 166 4.61 -6.86 6.58
C VAL A 166 3.82 -5.57 6.85
N GLY A 167 2.52 -5.62 6.64
CA GLY A 167 1.62 -4.57 7.09
C GLY A 167 1.58 -4.43 8.61
N HIS A 168 0.96 -3.39 9.10
CA HIS A 168 1.03 -3.01 10.50
C HIS A 168 -0.26 -2.36 11.01
N GLY A 169 -0.42 -2.33 12.32
CA GLY A 169 -1.38 -1.45 12.96
C GLY A 169 -1.03 0.00 12.71
N LEU A 170 -2.03 0.86 12.65
CA LEU A 170 -1.91 2.28 12.36
C LEU A 170 -2.67 3.11 13.40
N GLY A 171 -2.19 4.32 13.68
CA GLY A 171 -2.88 5.19 14.63
C GLY A 171 -2.14 6.48 14.93
N ARG A 172 -1.85 6.71 16.21
CA ARG A 172 -1.03 7.86 16.64
C ARG A 172 0.45 7.69 16.32
N LYS A 173 0.86 6.46 16.03
CA LYS A 173 2.16 6.13 15.44
C LYS A 173 1.92 5.52 14.07
N MET A 174 2.88 5.71 13.16
CA MET A 174 2.86 5.10 11.84
C MET A 174 2.80 3.58 11.98
N HIS A 175 3.67 2.99 12.76
CA HIS A 175 3.73 1.56 12.99
C HIS A 175 3.26 1.21 14.41
N GLU A 176 2.10 0.54 14.49
CA GLU A 176 1.53 0.00 15.72
C GLU A 176 1.38 -1.53 15.60
N ALA A 177 1.08 -2.19 16.72
CA ALA A 177 0.65 -3.59 16.68
C ALA A 177 -0.81 -3.71 16.20
N PRO A 178 -1.18 -4.79 15.50
CA PRO A 178 -0.37 -5.96 15.20
C PRO A 178 0.43 -5.82 13.90
N GLU A 179 1.45 -6.68 13.71
CA GLU A 179 1.96 -6.96 12.36
C GLU A 179 0.88 -7.68 11.54
N MET A 180 0.82 -7.35 10.23
CA MET A 180 -0.13 -7.88 9.26
C MET A 180 0.60 -8.55 8.08
N PRO A 181 1.18 -9.74 8.27
CA PRO A 181 1.88 -10.44 7.20
C PRO A 181 0.98 -10.74 6.00
N ASN A 182 1.54 -10.59 4.80
CA ASN A 182 0.89 -10.93 3.53
C ASN A 182 0.89 -12.44 3.23
N TYR A 183 1.29 -13.24 4.20
CA TYR A 183 1.31 -14.70 4.18
C TYR A 183 0.83 -15.25 5.52
N GLY A 184 0.39 -16.52 5.53
CA GLY A 184 -0.07 -17.07 6.79
C GLY A 184 -0.79 -18.41 6.67
N ARG A 185 -1.42 -18.81 7.77
CA ARG A 185 -2.25 -20.01 7.86
C ARG A 185 -3.60 -19.65 8.45
N ARG A 186 -4.67 -20.17 7.88
CA ARG A 186 -6.05 -19.97 8.37
C ARG A 186 -6.15 -20.31 9.87
N GLY A 187 -6.87 -19.46 10.60
CA GLY A 187 -7.12 -19.61 12.04
C GLY A 187 -5.89 -19.36 12.94
N ARG A 188 -4.80 -18.79 12.44
CA ARG A 188 -3.58 -18.50 13.21
C ARG A 188 -3.36 -17.00 13.40
N GLY A 189 -2.54 -16.66 14.38
CA GLY A 189 -2.19 -15.28 14.72
C GLY A 189 -3.18 -14.60 15.67
N LYS A 190 -3.04 -13.28 15.82
CA LYS A 190 -3.89 -12.46 16.67
C LYS A 190 -5.33 -12.46 16.19
N LYS A 191 -6.29 -12.46 17.12
CA LYS A 191 -7.71 -12.27 16.79
C LYS A 191 -7.94 -10.86 16.28
N LEU A 192 -8.77 -10.73 15.27
CA LEU A 192 -9.26 -9.46 14.78
C LEU A 192 -10.43 -8.98 15.69
N ILE A 193 -10.38 -7.74 16.11
CA ILE A 193 -11.30 -7.17 17.09
C ILE A 193 -11.83 -5.80 16.62
N GLU A 194 -12.97 -5.41 17.13
CA GLU A 194 -13.61 -4.12 16.85
C GLU A 194 -12.68 -2.95 17.18
N GLY A 195 -12.69 -1.90 16.34
CA GLY A 195 -11.84 -0.72 16.48
C GLY A 195 -10.36 -0.93 16.12
N MET A 196 -9.98 -2.11 15.63
CA MET A 196 -8.63 -2.33 15.08
C MET A 196 -8.50 -1.58 13.75
N VAL A 197 -7.40 -0.83 13.57
CA VAL A 197 -7.04 -0.16 12.33
C VAL A 197 -5.65 -0.61 11.91
N VAL A 198 -5.51 -0.99 10.64
CA VAL A 198 -4.26 -1.55 10.09
C VAL A 198 -4.03 -1.09 8.65
N ALA A 199 -2.77 -1.07 8.23
CA ALA A 199 -2.34 -1.09 6.85
C ALA A 199 -2.32 -2.55 6.36
N ILE A 200 -3.00 -2.84 5.25
CA ILE A 200 -2.92 -4.11 4.52
C ILE A 200 -2.24 -3.80 3.20
N GLU A 201 -1.04 -4.33 2.99
CA GLU A 201 -0.09 -3.86 1.98
C GLU A 201 0.66 -5.01 1.28
N PRO A 202 0.02 -5.81 0.44
CA PRO A 202 0.71 -6.86 -0.29
C PRO A 202 1.83 -6.32 -1.18
N MET A 203 3.04 -6.84 -0.95
CA MET A 203 4.23 -6.67 -1.78
C MET A 203 4.47 -7.97 -2.53
N ILE A 204 4.29 -7.96 -3.85
CA ILE A 204 4.25 -9.15 -4.70
C ILE A 204 5.29 -9.04 -5.81
N ASN A 205 6.19 -10.01 -5.85
CA ASN A 205 7.26 -10.08 -6.83
C ASN A 205 6.85 -10.94 -8.03
N LEU A 206 7.19 -10.52 -9.24
CA LEU A 206 7.00 -11.32 -10.47
C LEU A 206 7.75 -12.66 -10.41
N GLY A 207 8.80 -12.75 -9.60
CA GLY A 207 9.63 -13.93 -9.45
C GLY A 207 9.70 -14.44 -8.01
N THR A 208 10.92 -14.53 -7.46
CA THR A 208 11.12 -15.03 -6.10
C THR A 208 10.57 -14.08 -5.03
N HIS A 209 10.09 -14.65 -3.93
CA HIS A 209 9.67 -13.86 -2.76
C HIS A 209 10.84 -13.21 -1.99
N ARG A 210 12.10 -13.62 -2.30
CA ARG A 210 13.29 -13.17 -1.56
C ARG A 210 13.68 -11.75 -1.93
N THR A 211 14.22 -11.04 -0.95
CA THR A 211 14.66 -9.64 -1.09
C THR A 211 16.13 -9.46 -0.75
N ASN A 212 16.68 -8.33 -1.14
CA ASN A 212 17.99 -7.83 -0.76
C ASN A 212 17.85 -6.37 -0.31
N HIS A 213 18.63 -5.98 0.70
CA HIS A 213 18.75 -4.57 1.12
C HIS A 213 19.90 -3.91 0.38
N LEU A 214 19.68 -2.67 -0.08
CA LEU A 214 20.76 -1.85 -0.62
C LEU A 214 21.59 -1.21 0.49
N SER A 215 22.77 -0.75 0.13
CA SER A 215 23.71 -0.08 1.05
C SER A 215 23.29 1.33 1.47
N ASP A 216 22.22 1.88 0.87
CA ASP A 216 21.63 3.15 1.27
C ASP A 216 20.87 3.07 2.60
N GLY A 217 20.70 1.86 3.13
CA GLY A 217 20.06 1.58 4.42
C GLY A 217 18.52 1.50 4.34
N TRP A 218 17.90 1.75 3.16
CA TRP A 218 16.45 1.82 2.99
C TRP A 218 15.91 0.92 1.90
N THR A 219 16.43 1.07 0.68
CA THR A 219 15.85 0.45 -0.51
C THR A 219 15.91 -1.07 -0.46
N ILE A 220 14.76 -1.71 -0.63
CA ILE A 220 14.61 -3.16 -0.70
C ILE A 220 14.39 -3.56 -2.17
N LEU A 221 15.22 -4.48 -2.66
CA LEU A 221 15.13 -5.03 -4.01
C LEU A 221 14.63 -6.48 -4.00
N THR A 222 14.00 -6.89 -5.10
CA THR A 222 13.82 -8.31 -5.39
C THR A 222 15.18 -8.99 -5.61
N LYS A 223 15.36 -10.20 -5.10
CA LYS A 223 16.65 -10.90 -5.20
C LYS A 223 17.02 -11.29 -6.63
N ASP A 224 16.04 -11.49 -7.49
CA ASP A 224 16.23 -11.91 -8.89
C ASP A 224 16.17 -10.77 -9.89
N GLY A 225 16.02 -9.51 -9.43
CA GLY A 225 15.95 -8.32 -10.27
C GLY A 225 14.65 -8.18 -11.07
N LYS A 226 13.65 -9.04 -10.84
CA LYS A 226 12.35 -8.95 -11.48
C LYS A 226 11.45 -7.92 -10.81
N PRO A 227 10.48 -7.33 -11.54
CA PRO A 227 9.57 -6.34 -10.99
C PRO A 227 8.79 -6.79 -9.75
N SER A 228 8.48 -5.82 -8.89
CA SER A 228 7.60 -5.96 -7.73
C SER A 228 6.45 -4.96 -7.82
N ALA A 229 5.29 -5.32 -7.28
CA ALA A 229 4.13 -4.45 -7.14
C ALA A 229 3.74 -4.33 -5.67
N HIS A 230 3.32 -3.14 -5.27
CA HIS A 230 2.86 -2.81 -3.93
C HIS A 230 1.54 -2.03 -4.03
N PHE A 231 0.50 -2.52 -3.37
CA PHE A 231 -0.78 -1.84 -3.19
C PHE A 231 -1.18 -1.91 -1.73
N GLU A 232 -1.81 -0.86 -1.23
CA GLU A 232 -2.13 -0.76 0.18
C GLU A 232 -3.42 0.00 0.41
N HIS A 233 -4.11 -0.38 1.50
CA HIS A 233 -5.21 0.38 2.09
C HIS A 233 -5.13 0.40 3.61
N ASP A 234 -5.46 1.56 4.19
CA ASP A 234 -5.86 1.67 5.58
C ASP A 234 -7.26 1.08 5.78
N VAL A 235 -7.39 0.14 6.70
CA VAL A 235 -8.63 -0.59 6.94
C VAL A 235 -8.96 -0.63 8.43
N ALA A 236 -10.19 -0.28 8.79
CA ALA A 236 -10.73 -0.41 10.15
C ALA A 236 -11.69 -1.59 10.24
N ILE A 237 -11.86 -2.15 11.46
CA ILE A 237 -13.02 -3.01 11.76
C ILE A 237 -14.09 -2.16 12.43
N VAL A 238 -15.23 -1.98 11.74
CA VAL A 238 -16.38 -1.24 12.20
C VAL A 238 -17.63 -2.14 12.05
N ASP A 239 -18.41 -2.27 13.11
CA ASP A 239 -19.58 -3.17 13.17
C ASP A 239 -19.24 -4.62 12.74
N GLY A 240 -18.06 -5.07 13.12
CA GLY A 240 -17.56 -6.41 12.85
C GLY A 240 -17.05 -6.66 11.42
N LYS A 241 -17.03 -5.64 10.56
CA LYS A 241 -16.69 -5.73 9.13
C LYS A 241 -15.54 -4.82 8.76
N PRO A 242 -14.79 -5.11 7.67
CA PRO A 242 -13.78 -4.21 7.17
C PRO A 242 -14.42 -2.95 6.56
N GLU A 243 -13.86 -1.81 6.91
CA GLU A 243 -14.19 -0.50 6.37
C GLU A 243 -12.92 0.18 5.86
N LEU A 244 -12.89 0.54 4.57
CA LEU A 244 -11.77 1.25 3.96
C LEU A 244 -11.71 2.70 4.47
N LEU A 245 -10.55 3.14 4.90
CA LEU A 245 -10.30 4.54 5.26
C LEU A 245 -9.64 5.31 4.11
N SER A 246 -8.81 4.65 3.31
CA SER A 246 -8.20 5.17 2.08
C SER A 246 -8.98 4.71 0.84
N THR A 247 -8.71 5.32 -0.33
CA THR A 247 -9.42 4.99 -1.59
C THR A 247 -8.55 5.23 -2.81
N PHE A 248 -8.65 4.38 -3.84
CA PHE A 248 -8.06 4.60 -5.16
C PHE A 248 -8.89 5.50 -6.07
N LYS A 249 -10.07 5.94 -5.63
CA LYS A 249 -10.99 6.76 -6.43
C LYS A 249 -10.31 7.96 -7.11
N TYR A 250 -9.46 8.68 -6.38
CA TYR A 250 -8.78 9.87 -6.92
C TYR A 250 -7.72 9.52 -7.97
N ILE A 251 -7.12 8.33 -7.88
CA ILE A 251 -6.23 7.77 -8.91
C ILE A 251 -7.04 7.40 -10.14
N ASP A 252 -8.15 6.66 -9.95
CA ASP A 252 -9.02 6.22 -11.03
C ASP A 252 -9.58 7.43 -11.81
N GLU A 253 -10.04 8.47 -11.11
CA GLU A 253 -10.50 9.73 -11.71
C GLU A 253 -9.38 10.43 -12.50
N ALA A 254 -8.15 10.45 -11.98
CA ALA A 254 -7.00 11.06 -12.64
C ALA A 254 -6.58 10.33 -13.91
N LEU A 255 -6.70 9.00 -13.93
CA LEU A 255 -6.35 8.12 -15.05
C LEU A 255 -7.52 7.86 -16.01
N GLY A 256 -8.73 8.42 -15.75
CA GLY A 256 -9.92 8.18 -16.57
C GLY A 256 -10.47 6.76 -16.45
N ILE A 257 -10.20 6.05 -15.37
CA ILE A 257 -10.67 4.69 -15.12
C ILE A 257 -12.07 4.76 -14.51
N VAL A 258 -13.06 4.15 -15.18
CA VAL A 258 -14.48 4.14 -14.74
C VAL A 258 -14.74 2.99 -13.74
N ARG A 259 -13.91 2.88 -12.71
CA ARG A 259 -14.07 1.90 -11.63
C ARG A 259 -13.87 2.60 -10.29
N ASN A 260 -14.36 2.00 -9.22
CA ASN A 260 -14.08 2.44 -7.85
C ASN A 260 -13.80 1.23 -6.95
N ASP A 261 -13.16 1.47 -5.80
CA ASP A 261 -12.79 0.45 -4.83
C ASP A 261 -13.95 -0.45 -4.41
N GLU A 262 -15.13 0.12 -4.20
CA GLU A 262 -16.32 -0.65 -3.84
C GLU A 262 -16.73 -1.64 -4.94
N HIS A 263 -16.61 -1.24 -6.21
CA HIS A 263 -16.93 -2.08 -7.35
C HIS A 263 -15.92 -3.22 -7.47
N GLU A 264 -14.63 -2.94 -7.39
CA GLU A 264 -13.56 -3.96 -7.39
C GLU A 264 -13.68 -4.89 -6.19
N PHE A 265 -13.91 -4.34 -4.99
CA PHE A 265 -14.11 -5.13 -3.77
C PHE A 265 -15.29 -6.13 -3.87
N ARG A 266 -16.36 -5.79 -4.60
CA ARG A 266 -17.53 -6.66 -4.80
C ARG A 266 -17.37 -7.70 -5.91
N GLN A 267 -16.56 -7.39 -6.95
CA GLN A 267 -16.44 -8.25 -8.15
C GLN A 267 -15.41 -9.38 -8.03
N ILE A 268 -14.43 -9.26 -7.14
CA ILE A 268 -13.42 -10.31 -6.97
C ILE A 268 -14.09 -11.55 -6.37
N PRO A 269 -14.02 -12.74 -7.04
CA PRO A 269 -14.63 -13.96 -6.55
C PRO A 269 -14.13 -14.32 -5.15
N LEU A 270 -15.03 -14.78 -4.29
CA LEU A 270 -14.64 -15.36 -3.00
C LEU A 270 -13.74 -16.57 -3.24
N LEU A 271 -12.68 -16.72 -2.46
CA LEU A 271 -11.89 -17.93 -2.44
C LEU A 271 -12.77 -19.06 -1.86
N VAL A 272 -13.19 -19.99 -2.71
CA VAL A 272 -13.92 -21.23 -2.32
C VAL A 272 -12.91 -22.26 -1.81
#